data_e3e725f358faf551a7ecb3441971ed34
#
_entry.id   e3e725f358faf551a7ecb3441971ed34
#
_cell.length_a   1.000
_cell.length_b   1.000
_cell.length_c   1.000
_cell.angle_alpha   90.00
_cell.angle_beta   90.00
_cell.angle_gamma   90.00
#
_symmetry.space_group_name_H-M   'P 1'
#
loop_
_entity.id
_entity.type
_entity.pdbx_description
1 polymer ?
#
loop_
_entity_poly.entity_id
_entity_poly.type
_entity_poly.pdbx_seq_one_letter_code
_entity_poly.pdbx_strand_id
1 'polypeptide(L)'
;MRSWCVSTDPDFAAKAADIIGLYLQPPTRALVLSVDEKPSIQALSRTTGYVQTSSGKVVRGLKSTYGRNGTLNLFAALNVATGEVIKKTTKMKTRVDFQAFMDEVVKDVPPDQEIHVILDNYATHKKNGDWLKAHPNVTFHFTPTSASWLNQIEIWFGILGRKALKGASFNSTQELAQAIDNFCEL
;
A
#
# COMPACT_ATOMS: atom_id res chain seq x y z
N MET A 1 14.72 21.10 5.73
CA MET A 1 15.05 21.02 4.29
C MET A 1 14.45 19.71 3.77
N ARG A 2 13.54 19.75 2.78
CA ARG A 2 13.02 18.54 2.15
C ARG A 2 14.01 18.15 1.06
N SER A 3 14.74 17.05 1.23
CA SER A 3 15.61 16.51 0.18
C SER A 3 14.76 15.67 -0.78
N TRP A 4 14.83 15.97 -2.06
CA TRP A 4 14.30 15.12 -3.11
C TRP A 4 15.39 14.11 -3.47
N CYS A 5 15.06 12.81 -3.45
CA CYS A 5 15.96 11.82 -4.00
C CYS A 5 15.94 11.97 -5.52
N VAL A 6 17.11 12.27 -6.09
CA VAL A 6 17.29 12.24 -7.55
C VAL A 6 17.45 10.79 -7.94
N SER A 7 16.63 10.32 -8.88
CA SER A 7 16.76 8.96 -9.43
C SER A 7 18.07 8.85 -10.22
N THR A 8 18.77 7.73 -10.02
CA THR A 8 19.95 7.34 -10.79
C THR A 8 19.60 6.31 -11.88
N ASP A 9 18.32 6.06 -12.10
CA ASP A 9 17.86 5.12 -13.13
C ASP A 9 18.14 5.67 -14.52
N PRO A 10 18.95 5.01 -15.36
CA PRO A 10 19.25 5.48 -16.72
C PRO A 10 17.99 5.54 -17.60
N ASP A 11 16.98 4.72 -17.32
CA ASP A 11 15.72 4.65 -18.06
C ASP A 11 14.62 5.49 -17.39
N PHE A 12 14.97 6.42 -16.48
CA PHE A 12 14.00 7.19 -15.71
C PHE A 12 12.92 7.83 -16.59
N ALA A 13 13.32 8.53 -17.64
CA ALA A 13 12.38 9.26 -18.48
C ALA A 13 11.39 8.32 -19.20
N ALA A 14 11.89 7.19 -19.72
CA ALA A 14 11.05 6.21 -20.40
C ALA A 14 10.05 5.54 -19.46
N LYS A 15 10.50 5.07 -18.28
CA LYS A 15 9.64 4.44 -17.27
C LYS A 15 8.63 5.41 -16.67
N ALA A 16 9.06 6.66 -16.39
CA ALA A 16 8.15 7.67 -15.90
C ALA A 16 7.08 8.05 -16.92
N ALA A 17 7.47 8.18 -18.22
CA ALA A 17 6.52 8.47 -19.29
C ALA A 17 5.50 7.35 -19.49
N ASP A 18 5.92 6.09 -19.41
CA ASP A 18 5.05 4.91 -19.48
C ASP A 18 3.98 4.96 -18.37
N ILE A 19 4.38 5.12 -17.12
CA ILE A 19 3.47 5.18 -15.97
C ILE A 19 2.54 6.40 -16.03
N ILE A 20 3.06 7.57 -16.37
CA ILE A 20 2.26 8.79 -16.51
C ILE A 20 1.25 8.62 -17.66
N GLY A 21 1.67 7.97 -18.76
CA GLY A 21 0.78 7.62 -19.86
C GLY A 21 -0.40 6.78 -19.42
N LEU A 22 -0.17 5.75 -18.61
CA LEU A 22 -1.23 4.91 -18.03
C LEU A 22 -2.21 5.68 -17.14
N TYR A 23 -1.72 6.69 -16.41
CA TYR A 23 -2.59 7.54 -15.58
C TYR A 23 -3.43 8.53 -16.37
N LEU A 24 -2.85 9.12 -17.42
CA LEU A 24 -3.50 10.18 -18.19
C LEU A 24 -4.37 9.64 -19.34
N GLN A 25 -3.93 8.56 -19.98
CA GLN A 25 -4.58 7.97 -21.13
C GLN A 25 -4.49 6.43 -21.07
N PRO A 26 -5.20 5.79 -20.14
CA PRO A 26 -5.19 4.32 -20.06
C PRO A 26 -5.73 3.72 -21.36
N PRO A 27 -5.24 2.54 -21.78
CA PRO A 27 -5.81 1.83 -22.92
C PRO A 27 -7.30 1.58 -22.74
N THR A 28 -8.05 1.59 -23.83
CA THR A 28 -9.50 1.41 -23.80
C THR A 28 -9.87 0.06 -23.19
N ARG A 29 -10.72 0.05 -22.17
CA ARG A 29 -11.15 -1.11 -21.39
C ARG A 29 -10.05 -1.79 -20.55
N ALA A 30 -8.85 -1.24 -20.48
CA ALA A 30 -7.83 -1.77 -19.61
C ALA A 30 -8.11 -1.45 -18.14
N LEU A 31 -7.75 -2.38 -17.27
CA LEU A 31 -7.70 -2.14 -15.83
C LEU A 31 -6.29 -1.66 -15.45
N VAL A 32 -6.17 -0.47 -14.89
CA VAL A 32 -4.89 0.06 -14.38
C VAL A 32 -4.90 0.02 -12.87
N LEU A 33 -3.96 -0.73 -12.32
CA LEU A 33 -3.78 -0.94 -10.89
C LEU A 33 -2.46 -0.37 -10.42
N SER A 34 -2.47 0.32 -9.29
CA SER A 34 -1.30 0.76 -8.55
C SER A 34 -1.13 -0.17 -7.36
N VAL A 35 -0.08 -0.97 -7.31
CA VAL A 35 0.08 -2.07 -6.33
C VAL A 35 1.39 -1.90 -5.56
N ASP A 36 1.32 -2.13 -4.25
CA ASP A 36 2.48 -2.13 -3.36
C ASP A 36 2.17 -2.80 -2.03
N GLU A 37 3.18 -2.92 -1.16
CA GLU A 37 3.00 -3.34 0.21
C GLU A 37 3.43 -2.29 1.23
N LYS A 38 2.66 -2.15 2.31
CA LYS A 38 3.04 -1.42 3.51
C LYS A 38 3.53 -2.41 4.56
N PRO A 39 4.87 -2.53 4.76
CA PRO A 39 5.43 -3.53 5.64
C PRO A 39 5.35 -3.12 7.10
N SER A 40 5.37 -4.13 7.99
CA SER A 40 5.65 -3.98 9.42
C SER A 40 4.78 -2.95 10.15
N ILE A 41 3.49 -2.89 9.81
CA ILE A 41 2.52 -2.06 10.54
C ILE A 41 2.39 -2.62 11.95
N GLN A 42 2.72 -1.82 12.96
CA GLN A 42 2.77 -2.27 14.35
C GLN A 42 1.42 -2.09 15.05
N ALA A 43 0.94 -3.16 15.70
CA ALA A 43 -0.14 -3.08 16.64
C ALA A 43 0.40 -2.52 17.98
N LEU A 44 0.23 -1.23 18.19
CA LEU A 44 0.70 -0.53 19.39
C LEU A 44 -0.46 -0.26 20.33
N SER A 45 -0.39 -0.77 21.56
CA SER A 45 -1.31 -0.35 22.62
C SER A 45 -0.74 0.85 23.36
N ARG A 46 -1.57 1.90 23.53
CA ARG A 46 -1.20 3.14 24.18
C ARG A 46 -2.07 3.38 25.40
N THR A 47 -1.45 3.54 26.56
CA THR A 47 -2.16 3.89 27.79
C THR A 47 -2.53 5.38 27.75
N THR A 48 -3.77 5.69 28.08
CA THR A 48 -4.23 7.07 28.26
C THR A 48 -3.72 7.61 29.61
N GLY A 49 -3.16 8.81 29.59
CA GLY A 49 -2.83 9.57 30.79
C GLY A 49 -3.71 10.80 30.90
N TYR A 50 -3.91 11.26 32.12
CA TYR A 50 -4.58 12.52 32.41
C TYR A 50 -3.58 13.43 33.12
N VAL A 51 -3.52 14.68 32.70
CA VAL A 51 -2.70 15.72 33.34
C VAL A 51 -3.65 16.82 33.76
N GLN A 52 -3.64 17.17 35.05
CA GLN A 52 -4.34 18.35 35.55
C GLN A 52 -3.41 19.56 35.42
N THR A 53 -3.85 20.57 34.72
CA THR A 53 -3.14 21.85 34.62
C THR A 53 -3.23 22.64 35.90
N SER A 54 -2.36 23.64 36.07
CA SER A 54 -2.40 24.56 37.20
C SER A 54 -3.73 25.32 37.34
N SER A 55 -4.47 25.44 36.23
CA SER A 55 -5.83 26.03 36.20
C SER A 55 -6.95 25.03 36.53
N GLY A 56 -6.62 23.81 36.98
CA GLY A 56 -7.58 22.75 37.29
C GLY A 56 -8.17 21.99 36.09
N LYS A 57 -7.85 22.38 34.88
CA LYS A 57 -8.32 21.70 33.66
C LYS A 57 -7.65 20.36 33.51
N VAL A 58 -8.44 19.30 33.32
CA VAL A 58 -7.93 17.95 33.02
C VAL A 58 -7.72 17.79 31.53
N VAL A 59 -6.49 17.53 31.12
CA VAL A 59 -6.12 17.27 29.73
C VAL A 59 -5.80 15.79 29.58
N ARG A 60 -6.50 15.14 28.66
CA ARG A 60 -6.24 13.75 28.28
C ARG A 60 -5.09 13.72 27.28
N GLY A 61 -4.10 12.87 27.52
CA GLY A 61 -2.99 12.63 26.61
C GLY A 61 -2.64 11.15 26.52
N LEU A 62 -1.90 10.78 25.51
CA LEU A 62 -1.30 9.45 25.42
C LEU A 62 0.02 9.45 26.19
N LYS A 63 0.26 8.43 27.01
CA LYS A 63 1.56 8.22 27.63
C LYS A 63 2.60 7.94 26.54
N SER A 64 3.85 8.31 26.79
CA SER A 64 4.99 7.99 25.91
C SER A 64 5.29 6.48 25.84
N THR A 65 4.88 5.73 26.85
CA THR A 65 5.03 4.27 26.90
C THR A 65 3.95 3.60 26.06
N TYR A 66 4.35 2.61 25.26
CA TYR A 66 3.46 1.79 24.43
C TYR A 66 3.86 0.32 24.52
N GLY A 67 2.86 -0.57 24.45
CA GLY A 67 3.05 -2.00 24.27
C GLY A 67 3.12 -2.36 22.77
N ARG A 68 3.90 -3.36 22.43
CA ARG A 68 3.96 -3.92 21.07
C ARG A 68 3.23 -5.25 21.04
N ASN A 69 2.18 -5.34 20.24
CA ASN A 69 1.29 -6.51 20.18
C ASN A 69 1.37 -7.24 18.82
N GLY A 70 2.53 -7.11 18.17
CA GLY A 70 2.82 -7.74 16.89
C GLY A 70 2.79 -6.79 15.71
N THR A 71 3.04 -7.34 14.52
CA THR A 71 3.07 -6.60 13.25
C THR A 71 2.28 -7.32 12.18
N LEU A 72 1.76 -6.56 11.21
CA LEU A 72 1.18 -7.05 9.97
C LEU A 72 1.85 -6.36 8.78
N ASN A 73 1.84 -7.04 7.65
CA ASN A 73 2.10 -6.42 6.35
C ASN A 73 0.75 -6.27 5.63
N LEU A 74 0.63 -5.25 4.82
CA LEU A 74 -0.57 -4.95 4.05
C LEU A 74 -0.19 -4.86 2.59
N PHE A 75 -0.67 -5.79 1.77
CA PHE A 75 -0.70 -5.64 0.31
C PHE A 75 -1.95 -4.86 -0.08
N ALA A 76 -1.83 -3.97 -1.05
CA ALA A 76 -2.95 -3.21 -1.56
C ALA A 76 -2.81 -2.96 -3.07
N ALA A 77 -3.94 -3.00 -3.77
CA ALA A 77 -4.08 -2.70 -5.18
C ALA A 77 -5.17 -1.64 -5.36
N LEU A 78 -4.77 -0.46 -5.78
CA LEU A 78 -5.65 0.68 -6.06
C LEU A 78 -6.05 0.65 -7.53
N ASN A 79 -7.33 0.55 -7.82
CA ASN A 79 -7.86 0.83 -9.15
C ASN A 79 -7.78 2.32 -9.42
N VAL A 80 -6.94 2.72 -10.37
CA VAL A 80 -6.67 4.13 -10.66
C VAL A 80 -7.91 4.87 -11.18
N ALA A 81 -8.79 4.18 -11.87
CA ALA A 81 -9.99 4.78 -12.47
C ALA A 81 -11.14 4.98 -11.45
N THR A 82 -11.34 4.02 -10.54
CA THR A 82 -12.48 4.03 -9.60
C THR A 82 -12.11 4.49 -8.20
N GLY A 83 -10.83 4.38 -7.84
CA GLY A 83 -10.36 4.63 -6.47
C GLY A 83 -10.59 3.44 -5.52
N GLU A 84 -11.19 2.35 -5.99
CA GLU A 84 -11.39 1.15 -5.19
C GLU A 84 -10.06 0.49 -4.84
N VAL A 85 -9.98 -0.08 -3.63
CA VAL A 85 -8.78 -0.73 -3.13
C VAL A 85 -9.08 -2.16 -2.70
N ILE A 86 -8.43 -3.11 -3.38
CA ILE A 86 -8.35 -4.50 -2.93
C ILE A 86 -7.15 -4.60 -1.98
N LYS A 87 -7.32 -5.26 -0.84
CA LYS A 87 -6.30 -5.35 0.19
C LYS A 87 -6.23 -6.71 0.83
N LYS A 88 -5.05 -7.04 1.35
CA LYS A 88 -4.80 -8.27 2.12
C LYS A 88 -3.76 -8.03 3.20
N THR A 89 -4.10 -8.34 4.44
CA THR A 89 -3.13 -8.36 5.54
C THR A 89 -2.45 -9.72 5.65
N THR A 90 -1.13 -9.72 5.85
CA THR A 90 -0.33 -10.95 5.94
C THR A 90 0.70 -10.85 7.07
N LYS A 91 1.15 -12.00 7.57
CA LYS A 91 2.28 -12.07 8.52
C LYS A 91 3.63 -11.91 7.84
N MET A 92 3.74 -12.38 6.61
CA MET A 92 4.95 -12.33 5.79
C MET A 92 4.70 -11.49 4.54
N LYS A 93 5.78 -11.07 3.88
CA LYS A 93 5.73 -10.36 2.59
C LYS A 93 6.66 -11.02 1.57
N THR A 94 6.49 -12.31 1.41
CA THR A 94 7.26 -13.10 0.46
C THR A 94 6.69 -12.96 -0.95
N ARG A 95 7.43 -13.48 -1.96
CA ARG A 95 6.91 -13.56 -3.33
C ARG A 95 5.65 -14.40 -3.43
N VAL A 96 5.57 -15.47 -2.64
CA VAL A 96 4.37 -16.34 -2.59
C VAL A 96 3.17 -15.56 -2.07
N ASP A 97 3.36 -14.76 -1.01
CA ASP A 97 2.28 -13.89 -0.49
C ASP A 97 1.84 -12.85 -1.52
N PHE A 98 2.79 -12.25 -2.24
CA PHE A 98 2.51 -11.31 -3.31
C PHE A 98 1.73 -11.98 -4.46
N GLN A 99 2.17 -13.14 -4.95
CA GLN A 99 1.48 -13.87 -6.00
C GLN A 99 0.06 -14.28 -5.58
N ALA A 100 -0.11 -14.80 -4.36
CA ALA A 100 -1.42 -15.14 -3.80
C ALA A 100 -2.34 -13.91 -3.64
N PHE A 101 -1.78 -12.74 -3.40
CA PHE A 101 -2.52 -11.49 -3.42
C PHE A 101 -2.91 -11.10 -4.85
N MET A 102 -1.99 -11.19 -5.80
CA MET A 102 -2.27 -10.88 -7.21
C MET A 102 -3.32 -11.83 -7.80
N ASP A 103 -3.31 -13.12 -7.44
CA ASP A 103 -4.35 -14.08 -7.84
C ASP A 103 -5.75 -13.62 -7.35
N GLU A 104 -5.85 -13.08 -6.14
CA GLU A 104 -7.11 -12.50 -5.63
C GLU A 104 -7.52 -11.23 -6.38
N VAL A 105 -6.55 -10.39 -6.76
CA VAL A 105 -6.80 -9.14 -7.49
C VAL A 105 -7.34 -9.39 -8.89
N VAL A 106 -6.84 -10.43 -9.58
CA VAL A 106 -7.20 -10.69 -10.98
C VAL A 106 -8.31 -11.72 -11.17
N LYS A 107 -8.73 -12.42 -10.11
CA LYS A 107 -9.66 -13.58 -10.19
C LYS A 107 -10.98 -13.29 -10.88
N ASP A 108 -11.52 -12.08 -10.66
CA ASP A 108 -12.86 -11.69 -11.17
C ASP A 108 -12.75 -10.81 -12.43
N VAL A 109 -11.54 -10.60 -12.96
CA VAL A 109 -11.31 -9.82 -14.18
C VAL A 109 -11.49 -10.73 -15.40
N PRO A 110 -12.29 -10.33 -16.41
CA PRO A 110 -12.45 -11.11 -17.64
C PRO A 110 -11.10 -11.37 -18.31
N PRO A 111 -10.86 -12.57 -18.87
CA PRO A 111 -9.58 -12.96 -19.45
C PRO A 111 -9.21 -12.16 -20.73
N ASP A 112 -10.17 -11.51 -21.36
CA ASP A 112 -10.00 -10.63 -22.51
C ASP A 112 -9.74 -9.16 -22.13
N GLN A 113 -9.80 -8.84 -20.85
CA GLN A 113 -9.49 -7.51 -20.33
C GLN A 113 -8.02 -7.40 -20.01
N GLU A 114 -7.35 -6.39 -20.57
CA GLU A 114 -5.96 -6.08 -20.24
C GLU A 114 -5.83 -5.48 -18.84
N ILE A 115 -4.81 -5.91 -18.10
CA ILE A 115 -4.51 -5.45 -16.75
C ILE A 115 -3.09 -4.89 -16.74
N HIS A 116 -2.97 -3.59 -16.49
CA HIS A 116 -1.69 -2.91 -16.30
C HIS A 116 -1.44 -2.69 -14.82
N VAL A 117 -0.37 -3.26 -14.28
CA VAL A 117 -0.02 -3.18 -12.86
C VAL A 117 1.24 -2.36 -12.67
N ILE A 118 1.10 -1.23 -12.00
CA ILE A 118 2.20 -0.33 -11.65
C ILE A 118 2.77 -0.76 -10.31
N LEU A 119 4.07 -1.04 -10.28
CA LEU A 119 4.81 -1.59 -9.15
C LEU A 119 6.11 -0.83 -8.91
N ASP A 120 6.61 -0.86 -7.69
CA ASP A 120 7.98 -0.44 -7.42
C ASP A 120 9.00 -1.53 -7.80
N ASN A 121 10.29 -1.18 -7.73
CA ASN A 121 11.39 -2.09 -8.07
C ASN A 121 11.75 -3.09 -6.96
N TYR A 122 10.86 -3.37 -6.01
CA TYR A 122 11.15 -4.30 -4.91
C TYR A 122 11.38 -5.74 -5.40
N ALA A 123 12.20 -6.49 -4.68
CA ALA A 123 12.65 -7.82 -5.12
C ALA A 123 11.52 -8.84 -5.27
N THR A 124 10.43 -8.74 -4.49
CA THR A 124 9.27 -9.63 -4.58
C THR A 124 8.45 -9.37 -5.83
N HIS A 125 8.44 -8.13 -6.34
CA HIS A 125 7.74 -7.74 -7.57
C HIS A 125 8.49 -8.19 -8.82
N LYS A 126 9.80 -8.38 -8.75
CA LYS A 126 10.63 -8.93 -9.82
C LYS A 126 10.59 -10.47 -9.80
N LYS A 127 11.00 -11.11 -10.87
CA LYS A 127 11.06 -12.58 -10.99
C LYS A 127 9.70 -13.29 -10.85
N ASN A 128 8.65 -12.66 -11.38
CA ASN A 128 7.31 -13.25 -11.49
C ASN A 128 7.01 -13.76 -12.91
N GLY A 129 8.04 -14.10 -13.69
CA GLY A 129 7.88 -14.47 -15.10
C GLY A 129 6.96 -15.67 -15.33
N ASP A 130 7.00 -16.69 -14.46
CA ASP A 130 6.13 -17.86 -14.63
C ASP A 130 4.69 -17.54 -14.26
N TRP A 131 4.47 -16.69 -13.24
CA TRP A 131 3.14 -16.18 -12.91
C TRP A 131 2.56 -15.33 -14.08
N LEU A 132 3.36 -14.45 -14.67
CA LEU A 132 2.94 -13.66 -15.83
C LEU A 132 2.66 -14.50 -17.07
N LYS A 133 3.40 -15.60 -17.29
CA LYS A 133 3.07 -16.55 -18.37
C LYS A 133 1.70 -17.19 -18.19
N ALA A 134 1.28 -17.45 -16.94
CA ALA A 134 -0.04 -17.97 -16.62
C ALA A 134 -1.15 -16.91 -16.71
N HIS A 135 -0.78 -15.63 -16.69
CA HIS A 135 -1.70 -14.49 -16.78
C HIS A 135 -1.31 -13.58 -17.94
N PRO A 136 -1.52 -14.00 -19.20
CA PRO A 136 -1.01 -13.30 -20.39
C PRO A 136 -1.67 -11.93 -20.63
N ASN A 137 -2.81 -11.66 -19.99
CA ASN A 137 -3.49 -10.37 -20.01
C ASN A 137 -2.95 -9.37 -18.98
N VAL A 138 -1.96 -9.75 -18.17
CA VAL A 138 -1.35 -8.90 -17.13
C VAL A 138 0.01 -8.40 -17.59
N THR A 139 0.23 -7.09 -17.50
CA THR A 139 1.53 -6.43 -17.77
C THR A 139 1.99 -5.66 -16.53
N PHE A 140 3.24 -5.90 -16.13
CA PHE A 140 3.87 -5.17 -15.01
C PHE A 140 4.68 -3.97 -15.54
N HIS A 141 4.44 -2.80 -14.92
CA HIS A 141 5.12 -1.54 -15.18
C HIS A 141 5.89 -1.12 -13.93
N PHE A 142 7.20 -1.10 -14.01
CA PHE A 142 8.03 -0.78 -12.83
C PHE A 142 8.37 0.70 -12.77
N THR A 143 8.19 1.32 -11.60
CA THR A 143 8.64 2.69 -11.36
C THR A 143 10.17 2.79 -11.52
N PRO A 144 10.70 3.95 -11.93
CA PRO A 144 12.13 4.18 -11.91
C PRO A 144 12.70 3.99 -10.49
N THR A 145 13.96 3.59 -10.40
CA THR A 145 14.65 3.45 -9.12
C THR A 145 14.58 4.77 -8.33
N SER A 146 14.28 4.69 -7.04
CA SER A 146 14.08 5.84 -6.14
C SER A 146 12.95 6.80 -6.54
N ALA A 147 11.95 6.31 -7.30
CA ALA A 147 10.79 7.09 -7.73
C ALA A 147 9.45 6.42 -7.35
N SER A 148 9.37 5.77 -6.19
CA SER A 148 8.14 5.13 -5.68
C SER A 148 6.96 6.13 -5.56
N TRP A 149 7.24 7.43 -5.46
CA TRP A 149 6.23 8.49 -5.48
C TRP A 149 5.37 8.52 -6.77
N LEU A 150 5.82 7.89 -7.85
CA LEU A 150 5.02 7.67 -9.06
C LEU A 150 3.95 6.59 -8.87
N ASN A 151 4.07 5.72 -7.84
CA ASN A 151 3.08 4.71 -7.53
C ASN A 151 1.97 5.31 -6.66
N GLN A 152 0.76 5.50 -7.20
CA GLN A 152 -0.33 6.20 -6.52
C GLN A 152 -0.81 5.51 -5.24
N ILE A 153 -0.61 4.21 -5.08
CA ILE A 153 -0.96 3.51 -3.84
C ILE A 153 -0.23 4.07 -2.61
N GLU A 154 0.92 4.69 -2.78
CA GLU A 154 1.65 5.37 -1.70
C GLU A 154 0.87 6.54 -1.11
N ILE A 155 0.08 7.25 -1.92
CA ILE A 155 -0.82 8.32 -1.47
C ILE A 155 -1.89 7.72 -0.56
N TRP A 156 -2.49 6.58 -0.98
CA TRP A 156 -3.49 5.87 -0.21
C TRP A 156 -2.92 5.35 1.12
N PHE A 157 -1.72 4.76 1.12
CA PHE A 157 -1.02 4.37 2.36
C PHE A 157 -0.76 5.56 3.29
N GLY A 158 -0.47 6.73 2.73
CA GLY A 158 -0.33 7.97 3.48
C GLY A 158 -1.65 8.39 4.15
N ILE A 159 -2.79 8.25 3.46
CA ILE A 159 -4.13 8.55 3.99
C ILE A 159 -4.50 7.55 5.08
N LEU A 160 -4.38 6.25 4.83
CA LEU A 160 -4.57 5.18 5.83
C LEU A 160 -3.76 5.46 7.09
N GLY A 161 -2.47 5.76 6.93
CA GLY A 161 -1.57 6.06 8.03
C GLY A 161 -2.07 7.21 8.90
N ARG A 162 -2.53 8.29 8.29
CA ARG A 162 -3.03 9.48 9.01
C ARG A 162 -4.41 9.28 9.63
N LYS A 163 -5.31 8.60 8.94
CA LYS A 163 -6.72 8.51 9.31
C LYS A 163 -7.02 7.34 10.25
N ALA A 164 -6.40 6.18 10.03
CA ALA A 164 -6.71 4.95 10.77
C ALA A 164 -5.61 4.51 11.75
N LEU A 165 -4.33 4.79 11.46
CA LEU A 165 -3.23 4.22 12.24
C LEU A 165 -2.58 5.20 13.22
N LYS A 166 -2.44 6.48 12.82
CA LYS A 166 -1.76 7.49 13.64
C LYS A 166 -2.55 7.80 14.91
N GLY A 167 -1.92 7.53 16.07
CA GLY A 167 -2.54 7.80 17.36
C GLY A 167 -3.57 6.76 17.81
N ALA A 168 -3.86 5.75 16.98
CA ALA A 168 -4.71 4.63 17.37
C ALA A 168 -4.00 3.72 18.39
N SER A 169 -4.79 2.91 19.10
CA SER A 169 -4.31 1.93 20.08
C SER A 169 -4.89 0.58 19.72
N PHE A 170 -4.03 -0.42 19.55
CA PHE A 170 -4.39 -1.78 19.15
C PHE A 170 -3.78 -2.77 20.14
N ASN A 171 -4.62 -3.62 20.76
CA ASN A 171 -4.18 -4.64 21.72
C ASN A 171 -3.79 -5.95 21.03
N SER A 172 -4.04 -6.08 19.74
CA SER A 172 -3.70 -7.25 18.94
C SER A 172 -3.54 -6.89 17.46
N THR A 173 -2.94 -7.80 16.69
CA THR A 173 -2.90 -7.69 15.24
C THR A 173 -4.27 -7.83 14.60
N GLN A 174 -5.20 -8.53 15.24
CA GLN A 174 -6.59 -8.65 14.79
C GLN A 174 -7.33 -7.30 14.85
N GLU A 175 -7.16 -6.55 15.97
CA GLU A 175 -7.72 -5.19 16.07
C GLU A 175 -7.14 -4.25 15.02
N LEU A 176 -5.83 -4.37 14.74
CA LEU A 176 -5.18 -3.61 13.68
C LEU A 176 -5.77 -3.96 12.30
N ALA A 177 -5.92 -5.26 11.99
CA ALA A 177 -6.52 -5.71 10.73
C ALA A 177 -7.94 -5.17 10.57
N GLN A 178 -8.78 -5.29 11.61
CA GLN A 178 -10.15 -4.78 11.60
C GLN A 178 -10.21 -3.26 11.38
N ALA A 179 -9.28 -2.49 11.95
CA ALA A 179 -9.23 -1.05 11.74
C ALA A 179 -8.87 -0.69 10.28
N ILE A 180 -8.01 -1.48 9.65
CA ILE A 180 -7.70 -1.36 8.22
C ILE A 180 -8.93 -1.72 7.39
N ASP A 181 -9.66 -2.79 7.74
CA ASP A 181 -10.88 -3.20 7.06
C ASP A 181 -11.95 -2.13 7.13
N ASN A 182 -12.26 -1.63 8.31
CA ASN A 182 -13.24 -0.57 8.53
C ASN A 182 -12.90 0.73 7.77
N PHE A 183 -11.60 1.04 7.64
CA PHE A 183 -11.18 2.22 6.86
C PHE A 183 -11.46 2.08 5.37
N CYS A 184 -11.43 0.87 4.83
CA CYS A 184 -11.67 0.62 3.41
C CYS A 184 -13.17 0.53 3.06
N GLU A 185 -14.05 0.36 4.05
CA GLU A 185 -15.51 0.30 3.88
C GLU A 185 -16.17 1.70 3.91
N LEU A 186 -15.39 2.75 4.19
CA LEU A 186 -15.84 4.15 4.21
C LEU A 186 -15.73 4.82 2.84
#